data_b4903e17e4ef6fa139e3e343253d5707
#
_entry.id   b4903e17e4ef6fa139e3e343253d5707
#
_cell.length_a   1.000
_cell.length_b   1.000
_cell.length_c   1.000
_cell.angle_alpha   90.00
_cell.angle_beta   90.00
_cell.angle_gamma   90.00
#
_symmetry.space_group_name_H-M   'P 1'
#
loop_
_entity.id
_entity.type
_entity.pdbx_description
1 polymer ?
#
loop_
_entity_poly.entity_id
_entity_poly.type
_entity_poly.pdbx_seq_one_letter_code
_entity_poly.pdbx_strand_id
1 'polypeptide(L)'
;MLNCLDGYFKNEIIEKFSDLGYIVNYKVLNAKNFGVPQNRERAIIIGSLSRSVELPLGNKKIVTVKDAISDLSYFNSGEGNFETEYLINPQSDYQKERRKISEKLYNHVATNHSELALKKLKFIPPEGDKNSLPKELLGKQKFQTT
;
A
#
# COMPACT_ATOMS: atom_id res chain seq x y z
N MET A 1 -2.39 2.89 -15.04
CA MET A 1 -3.54 3.59 -15.66
C MET A 1 -3.13 4.82 -16.46
N LEU A 2 -2.29 5.76 -15.98
CA LEU A 2 -1.87 6.94 -16.76
C LEU A 2 -1.00 6.63 -17.98
N ASN A 3 -0.32 5.50 -18.01
CA ASN A 3 0.43 5.02 -19.20
C ASN A 3 -0.40 4.12 -20.13
N CYS A 4 -1.69 3.90 -19.82
CA CYS A 4 -2.58 3.21 -20.74
C CYS A 4 -2.77 4.06 -22.01
N LEU A 5 -2.75 3.43 -23.18
CA LEU A 5 -2.84 4.08 -24.47
C LEU A 5 -1.79 5.20 -24.65
N ASP A 6 -0.52 4.89 -24.41
CA ASP A 6 0.62 5.81 -24.60
C ASP A 6 0.47 7.19 -23.93
N GLY A 7 -0.24 7.22 -22.80
CA GLY A 7 -0.48 8.45 -22.04
C GLY A 7 -1.67 9.28 -22.51
N TYR A 8 -2.50 8.76 -23.40
CA TYR A 8 -3.68 9.46 -23.93
C TYR A 8 -4.54 10.10 -22.83
N PHE A 9 -4.95 9.35 -21.80
CA PHE A 9 -5.77 9.88 -20.72
C PHE A 9 -5.09 10.99 -19.92
N LYS A 10 -3.77 10.89 -19.73
CA LYS A 10 -3.00 11.95 -19.06
C LYS A 10 -3.07 13.26 -19.86
N ASN A 11 -2.82 13.18 -21.16
CA ASN A 11 -2.80 14.35 -22.03
C ASN A 11 -4.19 14.98 -22.14
N GLU A 12 -5.24 14.17 -22.27
CA GLU A 12 -6.63 14.64 -22.30
C GLU A 12 -7.03 15.37 -20.99
N ILE A 13 -6.63 14.85 -19.83
CA ILE A 13 -6.88 15.51 -18.55
C ILE A 13 -6.16 16.87 -18.49
N ILE A 14 -4.88 16.90 -18.84
CA ILE A 14 -4.09 18.14 -18.82
C ILE A 14 -4.69 19.19 -19.76
N GLU A 15 -5.04 18.81 -20.98
CA GLU A 15 -5.64 19.68 -21.98
C GLU A 15 -6.96 20.27 -21.48
N LYS A 16 -7.90 19.44 -21.03
CA LYS A 16 -9.20 19.89 -20.52
C LYS A 16 -9.07 20.87 -19.34
N PHE A 17 -8.15 20.59 -18.41
CA PHE A 17 -7.92 21.54 -17.30
C PHE A 17 -7.26 22.84 -17.78
N SER A 18 -6.34 22.74 -18.74
CA SER A 18 -5.69 23.93 -19.32
C SER A 18 -6.69 24.81 -20.08
N ASP A 19 -7.64 24.24 -20.82
CA ASP A 19 -8.72 24.94 -21.51
C ASP A 19 -9.64 25.70 -20.52
N LEU A 20 -9.76 25.21 -19.28
CA LEU A 20 -10.48 25.87 -18.20
C LEU A 20 -9.64 26.93 -17.47
N GLY A 21 -8.42 27.21 -17.94
CA GLY A 21 -7.52 28.22 -17.39
C GLY A 21 -6.64 27.73 -16.23
N TYR A 22 -6.58 26.43 -15.94
CA TYR A 22 -5.69 25.90 -14.93
C TYR A 22 -4.25 25.77 -15.43
N ILE A 23 -3.31 26.15 -14.58
CA ILE A 23 -1.90 25.81 -14.73
C ILE A 23 -1.71 24.42 -14.13
N VAL A 24 -1.42 23.41 -14.96
CA VAL A 24 -1.43 21.99 -14.54
C VAL A 24 -0.01 21.46 -14.44
N ASN A 25 0.29 20.84 -13.29
CA ASN A 25 1.49 20.03 -13.09
C ASN A 25 1.11 18.58 -12.80
N TYR A 26 1.95 17.63 -13.23
CA TYR A 26 1.76 16.24 -12.90
C TYR A 26 3.08 15.55 -12.57
N LYS A 27 3.00 14.52 -11.74
CA LYS A 27 4.14 13.66 -11.40
C LYS A 27 3.67 12.29 -10.96
N VAL A 28 4.42 11.25 -11.30
CA VAL A 28 4.28 9.94 -10.66
C VAL A 28 5.11 9.94 -9.40
N LEU A 29 4.46 9.78 -8.27
CA LEU A 29 5.09 9.75 -6.96
C LEU A 29 4.98 8.35 -6.36
N ASN A 30 6.04 7.91 -5.65
CA ASN A 30 6.03 6.65 -4.97
C ASN A 30 5.95 6.88 -3.45
N ALA A 31 4.97 6.27 -2.79
CA ALA A 31 4.71 6.44 -1.35
C ALA A 31 5.95 6.16 -0.49
N LYS A 32 6.81 5.20 -0.88
CA LYS A 32 8.06 4.91 -0.16
C LYS A 32 9.00 6.10 -0.02
N ASN A 33 8.97 7.03 -1.00
CA ASN A 33 9.82 8.23 -0.98
C ASN A 33 9.31 9.31 -0.01
N PHE A 34 8.17 9.07 0.62
CA PHE A 34 7.52 9.97 1.58
C PHE A 34 7.43 9.35 2.99
N GLY A 35 8.27 8.34 3.27
CA GLY A 35 8.31 7.69 4.58
C GLY A 35 7.15 6.72 4.85
N VAL A 36 6.42 6.31 3.81
CA VAL A 36 5.39 5.27 3.90
C VAL A 36 6.04 3.91 3.61
N PRO A 37 5.87 2.88 4.46
CA PRO A 37 6.45 1.55 4.26
C PRO A 37 5.70 0.76 3.17
N GLN A 38 5.48 1.37 2.02
CA GLN A 38 4.75 0.78 0.90
C GLN A 38 5.35 1.23 -0.43
N ASN A 39 5.68 0.28 -1.29
CA ASN A 39 6.06 0.56 -2.67
C ASN A 39 4.79 0.75 -3.51
N ARG A 40 4.31 2.01 -3.60
CA ARG A 40 3.05 2.34 -4.28
C ARG A 40 3.19 3.60 -5.10
N GLU A 41 3.23 3.44 -6.41
CA GLU A 41 3.23 4.56 -7.34
C GLU A 41 1.82 5.09 -7.58
N ARG A 42 1.71 6.40 -7.56
CA ARG A 42 0.49 7.13 -7.91
C ARG A 42 0.83 8.33 -8.75
N ALA A 43 0.04 8.53 -9.78
CA ALA A 43 0.08 9.76 -10.54
C ALA A 43 -0.75 10.82 -9.80
N ILE A 44 -0.13 11.93 -9.55
CA ILE A 44 -0.73 13.11 -8.94
C ILE A 44 -0.77 14.22 -9.98
N ILE A 45 -1.93 14.79 -10.18
CA ILE A 45 -2.16 15.94 -11.06
C ILE A 45 -2.65 17.07 -10.16
N ILE A 46 -2.03 18.24 -10.27
CA ILE A 46 -2.44 19.45 -9.55
C ILE A 46 -2.71 20.54 -10.57
N GLY A 47 -3.90 21.14 -10.50
CA GLY A 47 -4.28 22.32 -11.26
C GLY A 47 -4.48 23.52 -10.34
N SER A 48 -4.00 24.69 -10.72
CA SER A 48 -4.18 25.97 -10.02
C SER A 48 -4.53 27.08 -11.00
N LEU A 49 -5.46 27.95 -10.63
CA LEU A 49 -5.87 29.10 -11.46
C LEU A 49 -4.93 30.30 -11.35
N SER A 50 -4.10 30.37 -10.33
CA SER A 50 -3.31 31.57 -10.02
C SER A 50 -1.81 31.41 -10.23
N ARG A 51 -1.25 30.21 -10.00
CA ARG A 51 0.19 29.98 -10.07
C ARG A 51 0.51 28.50 -10.32
N SER A 52 1.70 28.23 -10.83
CA SER A 52 2.22 26.87 -10.87
C SER A 52 2.46 26.34 -9.45
N VAL A 53 2.02 25.12 -9.17
CA VAL A 53 2.22 24.40 -7.90
C VAL A 53 3.14 23.21 -8.18
N GLU A 54 4.34 23.23 -7.64
CA GLU A 54 5.27 22.13 -7.80
C GLU A 54 4.92 20.96 -6.89
N LEU A 55 5.07 19.75 -7.43
CA LEU A 55 4.91 18.52 -6.68
C LEU A 55 6.22 18.16 -5.97
N PRO A 56 6.14 17.70 -4.70
CA PRO A 56 7.34 17.39 -3.92
C PRO A 56 8.17 16.27 -4.56
N LEU A 57 9.46 16.26 -4.26
CA LEU A 57 10.39 15.22 -4.73
C LEU A 57 10.42 13.99 -3.82
N GLY A 58 9.84 14.09 -2.63
CA GLY A 58 9.98 13.09 -1.58
C GLY A 58 11.29 13.22 -0.80
N ASN A 59 11.47 12.43 0.22
CA ASN A 59 12.70 12.33 0.98
C ASN A 59 13.45 11.03 0.60
N LYS A 60 14.73 10.96 0.97
CA LYS A 60 15.56 9.79 0.67
C LYS A 60 15.47 8.69 1.73
N LYS A 61 14.81 8.93 2.87
CA LYS A 61 14.68 7.95 3.95
C LYS A 61 13.58 6.96 3.62
N ILE A 62 13.96 5.74 3.31
CA ILE A 62 13.02 4.64 3.07
C ILE A 62 12.72 3.96 4.41
N VAL A 63 11.43 3.77 4.69
CA VAL A 63 10.94 2.98 5.81
C VAL A 63 10.55 1.60 5.27
N THR A 64 11.15 0.55 5.81
CA THR A 64 10.81 -0.82 5.44
C THR A 64 9.56 -1.31 6.19
N VAL A 65 8.94 -2.40 5.72
CA VAL A 65 7.86 -3.07 6.46
C VAL A 65 8.34 -3.52 7.84
N LYS A 66 9.58 -4.01 7.94
CA LYS A 66 10.20 -4.36 9.22
C LYS A 66 10.27 -3.16 10.17
N ASP A 67 10.71 -2.00 9.69
CA ASP A 67 10.77 -0.79 10.51
C ASP A 67 9.37 -0.35 10.98
N ALA A 68 8.33 -0.69 10.24
CA ALA A 68 6.98 -0.24 10.53
C ALA A 68 6.22 -1.14 11.51
N ILE A 69 6.39 -2.46 11.44
CA ILE A 69 5.51 -3.41 12.14
C ILE A 69 6.23 -4.52 12.91
N SER A 70 7.58 -4.49 13.04
CA SER A 70 8.31 -5.55 13.76
C SER A 70 8.04 -5.59 15.27
N ASP A 71 7.39 -4.59 15.81
CA ASP A 71 6.94 -4.49 17.20
C ASP A 71 5.50 -4.98 17.43
N LEU A 72 4.85 -5.48 16.39
CA LEU A 72 3.52 -6.10 16.50
C LEU A 72 3.64 -7.60 16.75
N SER A 73 2.77 -8.13 17.60
CA SER A 73 2.70 -9.57 17.85
C SER A 73 2.28 -10.33 16.60
N TYR A 74 2.85 -11.53 16.42
CA TYR A 74 2.41 -12.45 15.39
C TYR A 74 1.18 -13.21 15.88
N PHE A 75 0.18 -13.33 15.00
CA PHE A 75 -1.08 -14.01 15.28
C PHE A 75 -1.31 -15.16 14.30
N ASN A 76 -1.96 -16.20 14.80
CA ASN A 76 -2.58 -17.19 13.93
C ASN A 76 -3.89 -16.67 13.36
N SER A 77 -4.45 -17.39 12.41
CA SER A 77 -5.75 -17.06 11.81
C SER A 77 -6.84 -16.91 12.87
N GLY A 78 -7.54 -15.80 12.88
CA GLY A 78 -8.64 -15.48 13.78
C GLY A 78 -8.24 -14.97 15.17
N GLU A 79 -6.94 -14.84 15.47
CA GLU A 79 -6.46 -14.28 16.73
C GLU A 79 -6.41 -12.73 16.71
N GLY A 80 -6.28 -12.14 17.89
CA GLY A 80 -6.20 -10.70 18.10
C GLY A 80 -7.49 -10.09 18.57
N ASN A 81 -7.46 -8.80 18.88
CA ASN A 81 -8.59 -8.03 19.37
C ASN A 81 -8.59 -6.62 18.78
N PHE A 82 -9.76 -5.98 18.85
CA PHE A 82 -9.91 -4.60 18.38
C PHE A 82 -9.00 -3.62 19.13
N GLU A 83 -8.81 -3.83 20.44
CA GLU A 83 -7.97 -3.01 21.31
C GLU A 83 -7.08 -3.92 22.15
N THR A 84 -5.76 -3.70 22.13
CA THR A 84 -4.77 -4.45 22.90
C THR A 84 -3.62 -3.54 23.33
N GLU A 85 -2.85 -4.00 24.30
CA GLU A 85 -1.58 -3.39 24.66
C GLU A 85 -0.48 -3.77 23.67
N TYR A 86 0.55 -2.93 23.59
CA TYR A 86 1.77 -3.29 22.89
C TYR A 86 2.60 -4.26 23.73
N LEU A 87 2.80 -5.48 23.26
CA LEU A 87 3.57 -6.51 23.97
C LEU A 87 5.07 -6.43 23.69
N ILE A 88 5.47 -5.80 22.60
CA ILE A 88 6.87 -5.68 22.15
C ILE A 88 7.26 -4.21 22.13
N ASN A 89 8.42 -3.88 22.69
CA ASN A 89 8.95 -2.52 22.64
C ASN A 89 9.26 -2.09 21.20
N PRO A 90 9.18 -0.77 20.87
CA PRO A 90 9.48 -0.29 19.53
C PRO A 90 10.93 -0.60 19.14
N GLN A 91 11.10 -1.18 17.97
CA GLN A 91 12.39 -1.64 17.43
C GLN A 91 13.01 -0.64 16.45
N SER A 92 12.27 0.40 16.06
CA SER A 92 12.71 1.41 15.10
C SER A 92 12.26 2.82 15.53
N ASP A 93 12.88 3.85 14.96
CA ASP A 93 12.46 5.24 15.20
C ASP A 93 11.08 5.52 14.60
N TYR A 94 10.73 4.83 13.51
CA TYR A 94 9.40 4.93 12.93
C TYR A 94 8.32 4.45 13.93
N GLN A 95 8.52 3.32 14.57
CA GLN A 95 7.61 2.79 15.58
C GLN A 95 7.52 3.70 16.79
N LYS A 96 8.67 4.20 17.30
CA LYS A 96 8.70 5.17 18.40
C LYS A 96 7.87 6.41 18.07
N GLU A 97 8.00 6.93 16.86
CA GLU A 97 7.25 8.11 16.42
C GLU A 97 5.75 7.85 16.34
N ARG A 98 5.35 6.69 15.80
CA ARG A 98 3.92 6.32 15.71
C ARG A 98 3.28 6.12 17.08
N ARG A 99 4.01 5.60 18.06
CA ARG A 99 3.51 5.38 19.43
C ARG A 99 3.37 6.65 20.27
N LYS A 100 3.95 7.76 19.88
CA LYS A 100 3.79 9.04 20.60
C LYS A 100 2.33 9.50 20.73
N ILE A 101 1.47 9.07 19.82
CA ILE A 101 0.06 9.49 19.74
C ILE A 101 -0.92 8.37 20.05
N SER A 102 -0.43 7.18 20.39
CA SER A 102 -1.29 6.03 20.69
C SER A 102 -0.61 5.10 21.69
N GLU A 103 -1.15 5.06 22.89
CA GLU A 103 -0.68 4.17 23.97
C GLU A 103 -1.13 2.72 23.77
N LYS A 104 -2.18 2.51 22.98
CA LYS A 104 -2.76 1.20 22.70
C LYS A 104 -2.71 0.87 21.20
N LEU A 105 -2.76 -0.41 20.92
CA LEU A 105 -2.81 -0.97 19.56
C LEU A 105 -4.27 -1.27 19.20
N TYR A 106 -4.73 -0.71 18.07
CA TYR A 106 -6.09 -0.88 17.57
C TYR A 106 -6.12 -1.67 16.28
N ASN A 107 -7.21 -2.42 16.06
CA ASN A 107 -7.46 -3.19 14.85
C ASN A 107 -6.40 -4.26 14.54
N HIS A 108 -5.65 -4.71 15.54
CA HIS A 108 -4.68 -5.77 15.36
C HIS A 108 -5.36 -7.13 15.52
N VAL A 109 -6.07 -7.52 14.47
CA VAL A 109 -6.88 -8.74 14.38
C VAL A 109 -6.53 -9.49 13.12
N ALA A 110 -6.17 -10.76 13.25
CA ALA A 110 -5.91 -11.62 12.10
C ALA A 110 -7.22 -12.09 11.47
N THR A 111 -7.30 -12.01 10.15
CA THR A 111 -8.44 -12.54 9.40
C THR A 111 -8.64 -14.03 9.70
N ASN A 112 -9.89 -14.43 9.93
CA ASN A 112 -10.22 -15.85 10.09
C ASN A 112 -10.27 -16.53 8.71
N HIS A 113 -9.30 -17.34 8.41
CA HIS A 113 -9.17 -18.06 7.16
C HIS A 113 -9.73 -19.48 7.24
N SER A 114 -10.34 -19.96 6.17
CA SER A 114 -10.73 -21.37 6.06
C SER A 114 -9.50 -22.28 6.04
N GLU A 115 -9.67 -23.54 6.43
CA GLU A 115 -8.61 -24.56 6.41
C GLU A 115 -7.95 -24.69 5.01
N LEU A 116 -8.76 -24.62 3.95
CA LEU A 116 -8.25 -24.64 2.58
C LEU A 116 -7.36 -23.41 2.28
N ALA A 117 -7.73 -22.22 2.76
CA ALA A 117 -6.91 -21.02 2.61
C ALA A 117 -5.59 -21.16 3.36
N LEU A 118 -5.63 -21.63 4.61
CA LEU A 118 -4.43 -21.88 5.41
C LEU A 118 -3.51 -22.92 4.76
N LYS A 119 -4.10 -24.00 4.19
CA LYS A 119 -3.35 -25.01 3.44
C LYS A 119 -2.64 -24.37 2.22
N LYS A 120 -3.33 -23.51 1.46
CA LYS A 120 -2.73 -22.81 0.32
C LYS A 120 -1.59 -21.89 0.76
N LEU A 121 -1.79 -21.11 1.80
CA LEU A 121 -0.77 -20.18 2.30
C LEU A 121 0.54 -20.86 2.70
N LYS A 122 0.48 -22.09 3.22
CA LYS A 122 1.69 -22.87 3.56
C LYS A 122 2.58 -23.22 2.36
N PHE A 123 2.03 -23.25 1.15
CA PHE A 123 2.79 -23.54 -0.08
C PHE A 123 3.40 -22.29 -0.72
N ILE A 124 3.04 -21.08 -0.25
CA ILE A 124 3.56 -19.83 -0.80
C ILE A 124 4.81 -19.44 0.00
N PRO A 125 6.01 -19.52 -0.60
CA PRO A 125 7.24 -19.10 0.07
C PRO A 125 7.29 -17.56 0.20
N PRO A 126 8.22 -17.01 1.00
CA PRO A 126 8.52 -15.59 0.97
C PRO A 126 8.76 -15.11 -0.46
N GLU A 127 8.21 -13.95 -0.83
CA GLU A 127 8.24 -13.37 -2.18
C GLU A 127 7.52 -14.20 -3.28
N GLY A 128 6.92 -15.32 -2.91
CA GLY A 128 6.08 -16.13 -3.80
C GLY A 128 4.67 -15.58 -3.97
N ASP A 129 3.95 -16.16 -4.93
CA ASP A 129 2.56 -15.81 -5.22
C ASP A 129 1.72 -17.07 -5.47
N LYS A 130 0.50 -16.89 -5.99
CA LYS A 130 -0.40 -17.99 -6.33
C LYS A 130 0.18 -19.02 -7.31
N ASN A 131 1.19 -18.64 -8.11
CA ASN A 131 1.81 -19.55 -9.08
C ASN A 131 2.73 -20.59 -8.39
N SER A 132 3.08 -20.33 -7.12
CA SER A 132 3.81 -21.29 -6.27
C SER A 132 2.92 -22.46 -5.78
N LEU A 133 1.60 -22.37 -6.00
CA LEU A 133 0.68 -23.41 -5.54
C LEU A 133 0.73 -24.64 -6.44
N PRO A 134 0.63 -25.87 -5.85
CA PRO A 134 0.36 -27.08 -6.61
C PRO A 134 -0.90 -26.95 -7.47
N LYS A 135 -0.90 -27.57 -8.66
CA LYS A 135 -2.03 -27.48 -9.60
C LYS A 135 -3.37 -27.89 -8.99
N GLU A 136 -3.37 -28.83 -8.06
CA GLU A 136 -4.54 -29.33 -7.35
C GLU A 136 -5.17 -28.26 -6.44
N LEU A 137 -4.37 -27.28 -5.99
CA LEU A 137 -4.80 -26.18 -5.11
C LEU A 137 -5.11 -24.89 -5.85
N LEU A 138 -4.78 -24.81 -7.15
CA LEU A 138 -5.01 -23.59 -7.96
C LEU A 138 -6.50 -23.34 -8.22
N GLY A 139 -7.43 -24.19 -7.89
CA GLY A 139 -8.86 -23.99 -8.11
C GLY A 139 -9.19 -23.64 -9.58
N LYS A 140 -10.30 -24.10 -10.10
CA LYS A 140 -10.79 -23.67 -11.41
C LYS A 140 -11.20 -22.19 -11.31
N GLN A 141 -10.41 -21.27 -11.86
CA GLN A 141 -10.86 -19.89 -12.11
C GLN A 141 -11.97 -19.95 -13.17
N LYS A 142 -13.23 -19.90 -12.74
CA LYS A 142 -14.31 -19.53 -13.64
C LYS A 142 -14.15 -18.02 -13.87
N PHE A 143 -13.58 -17.62 -14.99
CA PHE A 143 -13.79 -16.27 -15.52
C PHE A 143 -15.27 -16.21 -15.90
N GLN A 144 -16.06 -15.48 -15.13
CA GLN A 144 -17.35 -15.02 -15.61
C GLN A 144 -17.04 -13.86 -16.59
N THR A 145 -17.11 -14.17 -17.88
CA THR A 145 -17.25 -13.15 -18.92
C THR A 145 -18.68 -12.65 -18.83
N THR A 146 -18.86 -11.46 -18.30
CA THR A 146 -20.01 -10.59 -18.57
C THR A 146 -19.65 -9.60 -19.64
#